data_e9de19427b12b7e9d24cd60a4c07e932
#
_entry.id   e9de19427b12b7e9d24cd60a4c07e932
#
_cell.length_a   1.000
_cell.length_b   1.000
_cell.length_c   1.000
_cell.angle_alpha   90.00
_cell.angle_beta   90.00
_cell.angle_gamma   90.00
#
_symmetry.space_group_name_H-M   'P 1'
#
loop_
_entity.id
_entity.type
_entity.pdbx_description
1 polymer ?
#
loop_
_entity_poly.entity_id
_entity_poly.type
_entity_poly.pdbx_seq_one_letter_code
_entity_poly.pdbx_strand_id
1 'polypeptide(L)'
;ALSHDQRVMRVDRGLMCANEIEIGIAMPAPELAIFRHKMPQNAFYQTVQFAKRWTGEEAFEVGIVQELADESTVTEKAIQRAQSLAHLGERREIFGWMKEQIWGEDAAINGPHGPAHMLRNMRDYPSGPGLIS
;
A
#
# COMPACT_ATOMS: atom_id res chain seq x y z
N ALA A 1 -4.28 3.22 0.54
CA ALA A 1 -4.29 2.54 1.86
C ALA A 1 -2.92 1.98 2.23
N LEU A 2 -2.22 1.28 1.34
CA LEU A 2 -0.94 0.62 1.66
C LEU A 2 0.18 1.56 2.11
N SER A 3 0.17 2.82 1.74
CA SER A 3 1.16 3.82 2.21
C SER A 3 1.12 4.08 3.71
N HIS A 4 0.03 3.73 4.39
CA HIS A 4 -0.10 3.85 5.84
C HIS A 4 0.61 2.70 6.57
N ASP A 5 1.11 2.96 7.77
CA ASP A 5 1.84 1.96 8.57
C ASP A 5 0.89 0.95 9.19
N GLN A 6 -0.32 1.36 9.53
CA GLN A 6 -1.36 0.52 10.11
C GLN A 6 -2.65 0.67 9.30
N ARG A 7 -3.39 -0.41 9.20
CA ARG A 7 -4.63 -0.47 8.42
C ARG A 7 -5.69 -1.25 9.19
N VAL A 8 -6.88 -0.66 9.25
CA VAL A 8 -8.09 -1.30 9.78
C VAL A 8 -9.07 -1.44 8.61
N MET A 9 -9.67 -2.59 8.44
CA MET A 9 -10.59 -2.87 7.34
C MET A 9 -11.92 -3.39 7.85
N ARG A 10 -12.99 -3.05 7.15
CA ARG A 10 -14.32 -3.58 7.45
C ARG A 10 -14.41 -5.05 7.05
N VAL A 11 -15.12 -5.85 7.85
CA VAL A 11 -15.37 -7.28 7.57
C VAL A 11 -16.46 -7.49 6.54
N ASP A 12 -17.45 -6.62 6.52
CA ASP A 12 -18.71 -6.76 5.78
C ASP A 12 -18.65 -6.18 4.37
N ARG A 13 -17.66 -5.35 4.07
CA ARG A 13 -17.62 -4.61 2.81
C ARG A 13 -16.22 -4.17 2.42
N GLY A 14 -16.02 -4.12 1.11
CA GLY A 14 -14.79 -3.65 0.50
C GLY A 14 -13.85 -4.78 0.12
N LEU A 15 -13.05 -4.50 -0.87
CA LEU A 15 -12.01 -5.40 -1.36
C LEU A 15 -10.69 -4.61 -1.45
N MET A 16 -9.60 -5.29 -1.18
CA MET A 16 -8.27 -4.78 -1.48
C MET A 16 -7.72 -5.54 -2.68
N CYS A 17 -7.32 -4.83 -3.71
CA CYS A 17 -6.77 -5.42 -4.93
C CYS A 17 -5.83 -4.45 -5.64
N ALA A 18 -5.09 -4.99 -6.59
CA ALA A 18 -4.41 -4.26 -7.65
C ALA A 18 -4.83 -4.93 -8.97
N ASN A 19 -5.68 -4.30 -9.73
CA ASN A 19 -6.26 -4.88 -10.95
C ASN A 19 -5.68 -4.29 -12.24
N GLU A 20 -4.54 -3.64 -12.16
CA GLU A 20 -3.85 -3.00 -13.27
C GLU A 20 -3.61 -3.98 -14.42
N ILE A 21 -3.21 -5.21 -14.11
CA ILE A 21 -2.98 -6.24 -15.14
C ILE A 21 -4.27 -6.64 -15.86
N GLU A 22 -5.42 -6.63 -15.20
CA GLU A 22 -6.71 -6.96 -15.82
C GLU A 22 -7.15 -5.87 -16.79
N ILE A 23 -6.81 -4.62 -16.50
CA ILE A 23 -7.16 -3.47 -17.34
C ILE A 23 -6.03 -3.06 -18.31
N GLY A 24 -4.96 -3.84 -18.37
CA GLY A 24 -3.87 -3.63 -19.32
C GLY A 24 -2.96 -2.44 -19.00
N ILE A 25 -2.85 -2.05 -17.73
CA ILE A 25 -1.98 -0.96 -17.28
C ILE A 25 -0.81 -1.54 -16.51
N ALA A 26 0.41 -1.10 -16.83
CA ALA A 26 1.57 -1.46 -16.04
C ALA A 26 1.64 -0.60 -14.76
N MET A 27 1.86 -1.26 -13.63
CA MET A 27 2.07 -0.57 -12.36
C MET A 27 3.47 0.05 -12.34
N PRO A 28 3.60 1.36 -12.12
CA PRO A 28 4.91 2.02 -12.06
C PRO A 28 5.76 1.52 -10.88
N ALA A 29 7.09 1.61 -11.02
CA ALA A 29 8.04 1.14 -10.02
C ALA A 29 7.80 1.69 -8.60
N PRO A 30 7.45 2.98 -8.40
CA PRO A 30 7.15 3.49 -7.06
C PRO A 30 5.91 2.86 -6.42
N GLU A 31 4.89 2.56 -7.20
CA GLU A 31 3.70 1.86 -6.70
C GLU A 31 4.03 0.40 -6.36
N LEU A 32 4.76 -0.29 -7.24
CA LEU A 32 5.24 -1.65 -6.96
C LEU A 32 6.08 -1.71 -5.67
N ALA A 33 6.91 -0.69 -5.42
CA ALA A 33 7.70 -0.60 -4.20
C ALA A 33 6.79 -0.54 -2.95
N ILE A 34 5.71 0.25 -2.99
CA ILE A 34 4.73 0.31 -1.89
C ILE A 34 4.13 -1.07 -1.61
N PHE A 35 3.67 -1.77 -2.65
CA PHE A 35 3.12 -3.12 -2.50
C PHE A 35 4.16 -4.09 -1.93
N ARG A 36 5.37 -4.08 -2.47
CA ARG A 36 6.46 -4.96 -2.04
C ARG A 36 6.85 -4.75 -0.58
N HIS A 37 6.91 -3.51 -0.11
CA HIS A 37 7.30 -3.18 1.26
C HIS A 37 6.17 -3.36 2.29
N LYS A 38 4.91 -3.25 1.86
CA LYS A 38 3.77 -3.22 2.79
C LYS A 38 2.93 -4.49 2.78
N MET A 39 3.19 -5.40 1.89
CA MET A 39 2.51 -6.70 1.85
C MET A 39 3.47 -7.84 2.18
N PRO A 40 2.99 -8.88 2.85
CA PRO A 40 3.71 -10.15 2.91
C PRO A 40 4.01 -10.67 1.50
N GLN A 41 5.14 -11.30 1.31
CA GLN A 41 5.63 -11.68 -0.01
C GLN A 41 4.65 -12.58 -0.79
N ASN A 42 4.01 -13.52 -0.11
CA ASN A 42 3.00 -14.39 -0.70
C ASN A 42 1.77 -13.61 -1.19
N ALA A 43 1.33 -12.62 -0.42
CA ALA A 43 0.21 -11.76 -0.79
C ALA A 43 0.59 -10.78 -1.91
N PHE A 44 1.82 -10.30 -1.93
CA PHE A 44 2.32 -9.38 -2.96
C PHE A 44 2.14 -9.96 -4.37
N TYR A 45 2.62 -11.16 -4.64
CA TYR A 45 2.48 -11.78 -5.95
C TYR A 45 1.03 -12.05 -6.33
N GLN A 46 0.23 -12.55 -5.39
CA GLN A 46 -1.20 -12.80 -5.63
C GLN A 46 -1.94 -11.51 -5.98
N THR A 47 -1.58 -10.41 -5.33
CA THR A 47 -2.23 -9.11 -5.57
C THR A 47 -1.81 -8.51 -6.91
N VAL A 48 -0.51 -8.39 -7.15
CA VAL A 48 0.02 -7.60 -8.26
C VAL A 48 0.02 -8.39 -9.58
N GLN A 49 0.43 -9.67 -9.57
CA GLN A 49 0.50 -10.47 -10.78
C GLN A 49 -0.81 -11.17 -11.15
N PHE A 50 -1.62 -11.50 -10.15
CA PHE A 50 -2.83 -12.30 -10.36
C PHE A 50 -4.12 -11.55 -10.02
N ALA A 51 -4.02 -10.25 -9.73
CA ALA A 51 -5.14 -9.37 -9.45
C ALA A 51 -6.10 -9.92 -8.38
N LYS A 52 -5.58 -10.71 -7.41
CA LYS A 52 -6.41 -11.25 -6.35
C LYS A 52 -7.10 -10.14 -5.59
N ARG A 53 -8.39 -10.31 -5.40
CA ARG A 53 -9.23 -9.45 -4.58
C ARG A 53 -9.34 -10.06 -3.19
N TRP A 54 -8.90 -9.31 -2.18
CA TRP A 54 -8.88 -9.73 -0.79
C TRP A 54 -10.09 -9.15 -0.08
N THR A 55 -10.89 -9.99 0.53
CA THR A 55 -11.89 -9.57 1.54
C THR A 55 -11.17 -9.05 2.79
N GLY A 56 -11.91 -8.42 3.71
CA GLY A 56 -11.33 -7.98 4.98
C GLY A 56 -10.71 -9.14 5.76
N GLU A 57 -11.41 -10.25 5.87
CA GLU A 57 -10.95 -11.46 6.58
C GLU A 57 -9.70 -12.04 5.95
N GLU A 58 -9.71 -12.29 4.63
CA GLU A 58 -8.54 -12.79 3.92
C GLU A 58 -7.33 -11.85 4.06
N ALA A 59 -7.54 -10.53 3.94
CA ALA A 59 -6.49 -9.53 4.07
C ALA A 59 -5.88 -9.50 5.49
N PHE A 60 -6.70 -9.76 6.51
CA PHE A 60 -6.24 -9.89 7.89
C PHE A 60 -5.45 -11.19 8.10
N GLU A 61 -5.96 -12.32 7.63
CA GLU A 61 -5.31 -13.63 7.76
C GLU A 61 -3.90 -13.64 7.15
N VAL A 62 -3.71 -12.99 5.99
CA VAL A 62 -2.40 -12.92 5.34
C VAL A 62 -1.54 -11.74 5.80
N GLY A 63 -2.03 -10.89 6.69
CA GLY A 63 -1.28 -9.77 7.26
C GLY A 63 -1.23 -8.49 6.40
N ILE A 64 -2.10 -8.35 5.40
CA ILE A 64 -2.23 -7.10 4.63
C ILE A 64 -2.82 -5.99 5.50
N VAL A 65 -3.80 -6.32 6.34
CA VAL A 65 -4.39 -5.42 7.34
C VAL A 65 -4.15 -5.92 8.74
N GLN A 66 -4.11 -5.02 9.72
CA GLN A 66 -3.72 -5.34 11.08
C GLN A 66 -4.89 -5.49 12.03
N GLU A 67 -6.10 -5.08 11.61
CA GLU A 67 -7.29 -5.20 12.42
C GLU A 67 -8.55 -5.21 11.55
N LEU A 68 -9.58 -5.91 12.02
CA LEU A 68 -10.92 -5.94 11.44
C LEU A 68 -11.91 -5.15 12.30
N ALA A 69 -12.89 -4.56 11.63
CA ALA A 69 -13.93 -3.76 12.29
C ALA A 69 -15.26 -3.85 11.54
N ASP A 70 -16.33 -3.51 12.26
CA ASP A 70 -17.63 -3.24 11.66
C ASP A 70 -17.71 -1.81 11.15
N GLU A 71 -18.73 -1.49 10.36
CA GLU A 71 -18.99 -0.14 9.87
C GLU A 71 -19.03 0.91 10.99
N SER A 72 -19.68 0.58 12.09
CA SER A 72 -19.86 1.49 13.24
C SER A 72 -18.59 1.71 14.06
N THR A 73 -17.62 0.79 13.99
CA THR A 73 -16.43 0.79 14.85
C THR A 73 -15.11 1.04 14.13
N VAL A 74 -15.09 1.03 12.81
CA VAL A 74 -13.84 1.11 12.01
C VAL A 74 -13.03 2.37 12.29
N THR A 75 -13.69 3.51 12.42
CA THR A 75 -13.03 4.79 12.72
C THR A 75 -12.48 4.81 14.14
N GLU A 76 -13.25 4.36 15.11
CA GLU A 76 -12.82 4.30 16.51
C GLU A 76 -11.60 3.37 16.67
N LYS A 77 -11.66 2.18 16.12
CA LYS A 77 -10.54 1.23 16.15
C LYS A 77 -9.28 1.77 15.47
N ALA A 78 -9.42 2.47 14.35
CA ALA A 78 -8.30 3.11 13.69
C ALA A 78 -7.66 4.19 14.57
N ILE A 79 -8.46 4.99 15.25
CA ILE A 79 -7.98 6.02 16.20
C ILE A 79 -7.30 5.38 17.41
N GLN A 80 -7.91 4.37 18.02
CA GLN A 80 -7.34 3.65 19.16
C GLN A 80 -5.99 3.02 18.80
N ARG A 81 -5.90 2.43 17.62
CA ARG A 81 -4.65 1.85 17.12
C ARG A 81 -3.57 2.92 16.92
N ALA A 82 -3.92 4.04 16.32
CA ALA A 82 -2.99 5.17 16.16
C ALA A 82 -2.53 5.72 17.53
N GLN A 83 -3.43 5.87 18.47
CA GLN A 83 -3.12 6.33 19.84
C GLN A 83 -2.19 5.36 20.58
N SER A 84 -2.39 4.06 20.44
CA SER A 84 -1.54 3.05 21.09
C SER A 84 -0.07 3.11 20.63
N LEU A 85 0.17 3.62 19.42
CA LEU A 85 1.49 3.75 18.81
C LEU A 85 2.04 5.19 18.85
N ALA A 86 1.26 6.16 19.34
CA ALA A 86 1.62 7.59 19.29
C ALA A 86 2.93 7.89 20.03
N HIS A 87 3.22 7.17 21.12
CA HIS A 87 4.47 7.31 21.88
C HIS A 87 5.74 7.08 21.05
N LEU A 88 5.68 6.26 19.99
CA LEU A 88 6.80 6.06 19.07
C LEU A 88 7.09 7.31 18.24
N GLY A 89 6.07 8.14 18.01
CA GLY A 89 6.18 9.40 17.28
C GLY A 89 6.88 10.52 18.06
N GLU A 90 7.09 10.37 19.37
CA GLU A 90 7.86 11.32 20.18
C GLU A 90 9.32 11.43 19.73
N ARG A 91 9.86 10.36 19.17
CA ARG A 91 11.22 10.28 18.59
C ARG A 91 11.17 10.40 17.07
N ARG A 92 10.59 11.49 16.58
CA ARG A 92 10.28 11.68 15.15
C ARG A 92 11.47 11.51 14.22
N GLU A 93 12.63 12.01 14.59
CA GLU A 93 13.84 11.91 13.75
C GLU A 93 14.29 10.46 13.59
N ILE A 94 14.34 9.71 14.69
CA ILE A 94 14.73 8.30 14.67
C ILE A 94 13.68 7.48 13.89
N PHE A 95 12.41 7.73 14.15
CA PHE A 95 11.32 7.04 13.45
C PHE A 95 11.36 7.31 11.94
N GLY A 96 11.57 8.57 11.55
CA GLY A 96 11.71 8.97 10.15
C GLY A 96 12.92 8.32 9.48
N TRP A 97 14.08 8.40 10.13
CA TRP A 97 15.31 7.79 9.61
C TRP A 97 15.17 6.27 9.43
N MET A 98 14.56 5.57 10.39
CA MET A 98 14.31 4.13 10.27
C MET A 98 13.37 3.83 9.10
N LYS A 99 12.33 4.63 8.89
CA LYS A 99 11.44 4.47 7.74
C LYS A 99 12.19 4.65 6.42
N GLU A 100 13.03 5.66 6.30
CA GLU A 100 13.86 5.85 5.11
C GLU A 100 14.77 4.66 4.84
N GLN A 101 15.39 4.09 5.88
CA GLN A 101 16.22 2.90 5.74
C GLN A 101 15.42 1.66 5.30
N ILE A 102 14.20 1.49 5.84
CA ILE A 102 13.31 0.37 5.47
C ILE A 102 12.84 0.50 4.01
N TRP A 103 12.47 1.71 3.60
CA TRP A 103 11.90 1.94 2.27
C TRP A 103 12.96 1.99 1.17
N GLY A 104 14.18 2.41 1.49
CA GLY A 104 15.25 2.60 0.53
C GLY A 104 14.97 3.68 -0.51
N GLU A 105 15.78 3.71 -1.55
CA GLU A 105 15.67 4.71 -2.61
C GLU A 105 14.43 4.51 -3.51
N ASP A 106 13.95 3.31 -3.66
CA ASP A 106 12.84 2.96 -4.56
C ASP A 106 11.53 3.68 -4.21
N ALA A 107 11.33 3.98 -2.94
CA ALA A 107 10.12 4.64 -2.44
C ALA A 107 10.38 6.09 -1.98
N ALA A 108 11.56 6.62 -2.17
CA ALA A 108 11.87 8.01 -1.82
C ALA A 108 11.08 8.99 -2.69
N ILE A 109 10.39 9.94 -2.06
CA ILE A 109 9.53 10.91 -2.78
C ILE A 109 10.32 11.71 -3.82
N ASN A 110 11.56 12.05 -3.53
CA ASN A 110 12.44 12.85 -4.39
C ASN A 110 13.40 11.99 -5.23
N GLY A 111 13.36 10.68 -5.10
CA GLY A 111 14.19 9.78 -5.90
C GLY A 111 13.72 9.69 -7.35
N PRO A 112 14.55 9.11 -8.25
CA PRO A 112 14.21 8.98 -9.66
C PRO A 112 12.95 8.12 -9.90
N HIS A 113 12.61 7.24 -8.96
CA HIS A 113 11.43 6.38 -9.00
C HIS A 113 10.36 6.78 -7.96
N GLY A 114 10.54 7.90 -7.28
CA GLY A 114 9.58 8.37 -6.29
C GLY A 114 8.27 8.91 -6.89
N PRO A 115 7.21 9.08 -6.10
CA PRO A 115 5.92 9.59 -6.58
C PRO A 115 6.01 10.92 -7.31
N ALA A 116 6.92 11.80 -6.91
CA ALA A 116 7.13 13.08 -7.60
C ALA A 116 7.70 12.90 -9.01
N HIS A 117 8.58 11.93 -9.20
CA HIS A 117 9.11 11.57 -10.52
C HIS A 117 8.01 10.97 -11.40
N MET A 118 7.24 10.04 -10.86
CA MET A 118 6.11 9.42 -11.56
C MET A 118 5.10 10.47 -12.05
N LEU A 119 4.73 11.43 -11.22
CA LEU A 119 3.79 12.50 -11.60
C LEU A 119 4.34 13.41 -12.72
N ARG A 120 5.65 13.59 -12.79
CA ARG A 120 6.30 14.38 -13.85
C ARG A 120 6.46 13.61 -15.15
N ASN A 121 6.68 12.31 -15.05
CA ASN A 121 7.10 11.46 -16.17
C ASN A 121 6.14 10.28 -16.41
N MET A 122 4.85 10.48 -16.18
CA MET A 122 3.84 9.44 -16.39
C MET A 122 3.87 8.83 -17.81
N ARG A 123 4.35 9.60 -18.80
CA ARG A 123 4.48 9.14 -20.19
C ARG A 123 5.56 8.07 -20.38
N ASP A 124 6.48 7.99 -19.45
CA ASP A 124 7.60 7.02 -19.53
C ASP A 124 7.18 5.63 -19.02
N TYR A 125 5.98 5.50 -18.47
CA TYR A 125 5.46 4.23 -17.99
C TYR A 125 4.59 3.55 -19.05
N PRO A 126 4.82 2.26 -19.31
CA PRO A 126 4.03 1.54 -20.30
C PRO A 126 2.56 1.46 -19.87
N SER A 127 1.69 1.80 -20.78
CA SER A 127 0.25 1.59 -20.68
C SER A 127 -0.18 0.44 -21.59
N GLY A 128 -1.26 -0.21 -21.25
CA GLY A 128 -1.77 -1.35 -22.00
C GLY A 128 -2.16 -1.02 -23.45
N PRO A 129 -2.34 -2.01 -24.31
CA PRO A 129 -2.51 -1.85 -25.76
C PRO A 129 -3.71 -0.99 -26.17
N GLY A 130 -4.64 -0.74 -25.31
CA GLY A 130 -5.80 0.14 -25.61
C GLY A 130 -5.55 1.64 -25.40
N LEU A 131 -4.35 2.02 -24.91
CA LEU A 131 -3.98 3.41 -24.63
C LEU A 131 -2.82 3.90 -25.51
N ILE A 132 -2.27 3.02 -26.33
CA ILE A 132 -1.24 3.35 -27.33
C ILE A 132 -1.95 3.45 -28.67
N SER A 133 -2.52 4.56 -28.94
CA SER A 133 -2.97 4.93 -30.27
C SER A 133 -2.39 6.26 -30.67
#